data_42f00a8d12453dbd16ff72287e28728e
#
_entry.id   42f00a8d12453dbd16ff72287e28728e
#
_cell.length_a   1.000
_cell.length_b   1.000
_cell.length_c   1.000
_cell.angle_alpha   90.00
_cell.angle_beta   90.00
_cell.angle_gamma   90.00
#
_symmetry.space_group_name_H-M   'P 1'
#
loop_
_entity.id
_entity.type
_entity.pdbx_description
1 polymer ?
#
loop_
_entity_poly.entity_id
_entity_poly.type
_entity_poly.pdbx_seq_one_letter_code
_entity_poly.pdbx_strand_id
1 'polypeptide(L)'
;MTTTTIDVLNGFLRDELAAIATYGEALHERSAFSGKTELSTCQRSHEVRAGILRDKIVSLGGEPAPTAGVTGMWRKLVESGAVAIGPDMAIRALEQGEDHVLRDYRSGISTVEPEVRDFLEQKILPEEEYTHRTLSDLKQRLASA
;
A
#
# COMPACT_ATOMS: atom_id res chain seq x y z
N MET A 1 -12.74 -19.47 10.08
CA MET A 1 -12.58 -18.02 10.02
C MET A 1 -13.88 -17.38 9.62
N THR A 2 -14.14 -16.21 10.16
CA THR A 2 -15.39 -15.52 9.90
C THR A 2 -15.34 -14.76 8.57
N THR A 3 -16.51 -14.52 7.99
CA THR A 3 -16.65 -13.65 6.82
C THR A 3 -16.02 -12.27 7.07
N THR A 4 -16.18 -11.75 8.31
CA THR A 4 -15.62 -10.46 8.69
C THR A 4 -14.09 -10.42 8.55
N THR A 5 -13.39 -11.49 8.98
CA THR A 5 -11.93 -11.57 8.84
C THR A 5 -11.53 -11.57 7.38
N ILE A 6 -12.21 -12.36 6.54
CA ILE A 6 -11.94 -12.41 5.11
C ILE A 6 -12.19 -11.03 4.48
N ASP A 7 -13.25 -10.34 4.89
CA ASP A 7 -13.56 -8.99 4.40
C ASP A 7 -12.46 -8.00 4.77
N VAL A 8 -11.94 -8.07 6.01
CA VAL A 8 -10.85 -7.20 6.45
C VAL A 8 -9.59 -7.45 5.61
N LEU A 9 -9.22 -8.72 5.40
CA LEU A 9 -8.05 -9.07 4.61
C LEU A 9 -8.21 -8.64 3.14
N ASN A 10 -9.41 -8.74 2.60
CA ASN A 10 -9.68 -8.25 1.25
C ASN A 10 -9.62 -6.73 1.15
N GLY A 11 -9.99 -6.03 2.21
CA GLY A 11 -9.79 -4.58 2.28
C GLY A 11 -8.31 -4.22 2.20
N PHE A 12 -7.47 -4.93 2.94
CA PHE A 12 -6.01 -4.75 2.86
C PHE A 12 -5.47 -5.09 1.47
N LEU A 13 -5.95 -6.18 0.88
CA LEU A 13 -5.52 -6.58 -0.47
C LEU A 13 -5.88 -5.50 -1.50
N ARG A 14 -7.07 -4.91 -1.42
CA ARG A 14 -7.47 -3.82 -2.31
C ARG A 14 -6.56 -2.61 -2.14
N ASP A 15 -6.17 -2.28 -0.91
CA ASP A 15 -5.22 -1.19 -0.65
C ASP A 15 -3.87 -1.48 -1.30
N GLU A 16 -3.36 -2.72 -1.19
CA GLU A 16 -2.09 -3.09 -1.80
C GLU A 16 -2.15 -3.02 -3.32
N LEU A 17 -3.23 -3.52 -3.92
CA LEU A 17 -3.41 -3.46 -5.36
C LEU A 17 -3.50 -2.01 -5.86
N ALA A 18 -4.16 -1.14 -5.11
CA ALA A 18 -4.25 0.28 -5.42
C ALA A 18 -2.89 0.96 -5.31
N ALA A 19 -2.11 0.62 -4.29
CA ALA A 19 -0.75 1.14 -4.12
C ALA A 19 0.13 0.75 -5.30
N ILE A 20 0.11 -0.53 -5.71
CA ILE A 20 0.89 -1.02 -6.85
C ILE A 20 0.59 -0.19 -8.09
N ALA A 21 -0.70 0.04 -8.40
CA ALA A 21 -1.10 0.81 -9.56
C ALA A 21 -0.65 2.26 -9.47
N THR A 22 -0.75 2.87 -8.29
CA THR A 22 -0.38 4.28 -8.09
C THR A 22 1.13 4.48 -8.20
N TYR A 23 1.93 3.58 -7.60
CA TYR A 23 3.39 3.60 -7.80
C TYR A 23 3.74 3.43 -9.27
N GLY A 24 3.02 2.55 -9.98
CA GLY A 24 3.22 2.34 -11.41
C GLY A 24 3.00 3.61 -12.21
N GLU A 25 1.94 4.37 -11.91
CA GLU A 25 1.68 5.66 -12.55
C GLU A 25 2.81 6.65 -12.30
N ALA A 26 3.27 6.76 -11.05
CA ALA A 26 4.36 7.67 -10.70
C ALA A 26 5.66 7.31 -11.42
N LEU A 27 5.95 6.01 -11.54
CA LEU A 27 7.17 5.53 -12.19
C LEU A 27 7.09 5.62 -13.71
N HIS A 28 5.90 5.42 -14.29
CA HIS A 28 5.69 5.47 -15.73
C HIS A 28 5.88 6.87 -16.29
N GLU A 29 5.41 7.89 -15.57
CA GLU A 29 5.47 9.27 -16.02
C GLU A 29 6.90 9.82 -16.10
N ARG A 30 7.89 9.12 -15.51
CA ARG A 30 9.26 9.63 -15.38
C ARG A 30 10.28 8.55 -15.67
N SER A 31 11.21 8.85 -16.60
CA SER A 31 12.28 7.92 -16.93
C SER A 31 13.39 7.89 -15.88
N ALA A 32 13.66 9.03 -15.21
CA ALA A 32 14.66 9.12 -14.17
C ALA A 32 14.40 10.32 -13.27
N PHE A 33 14.56 10.14 -11.95
CA PHE A 33 14.47 11.21 -10.97
C PHE A 33 15.05 10.70 -9.63
N SER A 34 15.38 11.64 -8.73
CA SER A 34 15.85 11.29 -7.39
C SER A 34 14.72 10.59 -6.63
N GLY A 35 14.99 9.38 -6.14
CA GLY A 35 14.00 8.59 -5.43
C GLY A 35 13.36 7.48 -6.25
N LYS A 36 13.67 7.38 -7.55
CA LYS A 36 13.09 6.35 -8.41
C LYS A 36 13.36 4.95 -7.90
N THR A 37 14.60 4.70 -7.44
CA THR A 37 14.97 3.39 -6.90
C THR A 37 14.14 3.06 -5.66
N GLU A 38 13.98 4.03 -4.76
CA GLU A 38 13.17 3.86 -3.55
C GLU A 38 11.72 3.58 -3.89
N LEU A 39 11.14 4.30 -4.87
CA LEU A 39 9.76 4.06 -5.29
C LEU A 39 9.60 2.67 -5.90
N SER A 40 10.56 2.22 -6.72
CA SER A 40 10.52 0.88 -7.31
C SER A 40 10.58 -0.20 -6.22
N THR A 41 11.41 -0.01 -5.21
CA THR A 41 11.52 -0.93 -4.09
C THR A 41 10.22 -0.99 -3.29
N CYS A 42 9.59 0.17 -3.07
CA CYS A 42 8.30 0.23 -2.38
C CYS A 42 7.20 -0.47 -3.18
N GLN A 43 7.14 -0.23 -4.49
CA GLN A 43 6.17 -0.93 -5.35
C GLN A 43 6.33 -2.45 -5.22
N ARG A 44 7.57 -2.93 -5.25
CA ARG A 44 7.86 -4.36 -5.11
C ARG A 44 7.37 -4.89 -3.76
N SER A 45 7.58 -4.14 -2.69
CA SER A 45 7.08 -4.53 -1.37
C SER A 45 5.55 -4.68 -1.35
N HIS A 46 4.84 -3.76 -2.00
CA HIS A 46 3.37 -3.86 -2.13
C HIS A 46 2.97 -5.09 -2.94
N GLU A 47 3.69 -5.41 -4.01
CA GLU A 47 3.43 -6.62 -4.80
C GLU A 47 3.59 -7.89 -3.97
N VAL A 48 4.66 -7.97 -3.18
CA VAL A 48 4.91 -9.11 -2.30
C VAL A 48 3.79 -9.24 -1.26
N ARG A 49 3.40 -8.12 -0.65
CA ARG A 49 2.31 -8.11 0.34
C ARG A 49 0.98 -8.56 -0.26
N ALA A 50 0.68 -8.11 -1.48
CA ALA A 50 -0.54 -8.53 -2.18
C ALA A 50 -0.57 -10.06 -2.37
N GLY A 51 0.57 -10.65 -2.74
CA GLY A 51 0.69 -12.10 -2.88
C GLY A 51 0.48 -12.83 -1.55
N ILE A 52 1.10 -12.33 -0.48
CA ILE A 52 0.97 -12.91 0.85
C ILE A 52 -0.49 -12.86 1.34
N LEU A 53 -1.16 -11.72 1.14
CA LEU A 53 -2.56 -11.56 1.53
C LEU A 53 -3.48 -12.47 0.72
N ARG A 54 -3.25 -12.55 -0.59
CA ARG A 54 -4.02 -13.43 -1.46
C ARG A 54 -3.93 -14.88 -1.01
N ASP A 55 -2.71 -15.34 -0.75
CA ASP A 55 -2.49 -16.72 -0.30
C ASP A 55 -3.16 -16.98 1.05
N LYS A 56 -3.11 -16.00 1.96
CA LYS A 56 -3.75 -16.14 3.27
C LYS A 56 -5.26 -16.23 3.14
N ILE A 57 -5.87 -15.40 2.31
CA ILE A 57 -7.31 -15.42 2.07
C ILE A 57 -7.73 -16.79 1.53
N VAL A 58 -7.00 -17.31 0.55
CA VAL A 58 -7.28 -18.64 -0.01
C VAL A 58 -7.16 -19.72 1.07
N SER A 59 -6.12 -19.65 1.90
CA SER A 59 -5.91 -20.63 2.98
C SER A 59 -7.05 -20.63 4.00
N LEU A 60 -7.74 -19.51 4.15
CA LEU A 60 -8.89 -19.39 5.05
C LEU A 60 -10.21 -19.72 4.38
N GLY A 61 -10.18 -20.17 3.13
CA GLY A 61 -11.37 -20.53 2.37
C GLY A 61 -12.09 -19.35 1.73
N GLY A 62 -11.45 -18.18 1.68
CA GLY A 62 -12.04 -16.98 1.08
C GLY A 62 -11.67 -16.80 -0.37
N GLU A 63 -12.33 -15.83 -1.01
CA GLU A 63 -12.08 -15.44 -2.39
C GLU A 63 -11.30 -14.13 -2.40
N PRO A 64 -10.05 -14.12 -2.91
CA PRO A 64 -9.27 -12.87 -2.94
C PRO A 64 -9.89 -11.84 -3.89
N ALA A 65 -9.88 -10.56 -3.46
CA ALA A 65 -10.31 -9.46 -4.32
C ALA A 65 -9.45 -9.45 -5.60
N PRO A 66 -10.07 -9.39 -6.79
CA PRO A 66 -9.31 -9.43 -8.05
C PRO A 66 -8.66 -8.09 -8.40
N THR A 67 -9.22 -6.97 -7.93
CA THR A 67 -8.76 -5.62 -8.26
C THR A 67 -8.87 -4.71 -7.04
N ALA A 68 -8.26 -3.52 -7.15
CA ALA A 68 -8.32 -2.48 -6.12
C ALA A 68 -9.75 -1.95 -5.90
N GLY A 69 -10.65 -2.14 -6.86
CA GLY A 69 -11.97 -1.53 -6.82
C GLY A 69 -11.93 -0.12 -7.39
N VAL A 70 -13.05 0.58 -7.27
CA VAL A 70 -13.24 1.90 -7.92
C VAL A 70 -13.24 3.07 -6.94
N THR A 71 -13.05 2.82 -5.65
CA THR A 71 -13.09 3.86 -4.61
C THR A 71 -11.86 3.77 -3.71
N GLY A 72 -11.60 4.82 -2.95
CA GLY A 72 -10.57 4.85 -1.94
C GLY A 72 -9.58 6.00 -2.12
N MET A 73 -8.67 6.12 -1.15
CA MET A 73 -7.69 7.20 -1.08
C MET A 73 -6.74 7.19 -2.28
N TRP A 74 -6.25 6.02 -2.67
CA TRP A 74 -5.31 5.91 -3.78
C TRP A 74 -5.91 6.40 -5.09
N ARG A 75 -7.18 6.04 -5.34
CA ARG A 75 -7.89 6.49 -6.53
C ARG A 75 -8.00 8.01 -6.57
N LYS A 76 -8.32 8.61 -5.42
CA LYS A 76 -8.40 10.08 -5.31
C LYS A 76 -7.05 10.73 -5.62
N LEU A 77 -5.95 10.14 -5.17
CA LEU A 77 -4.62 10.65 -5.44
C LEU A 77 -4.30 10.65 -6.93
N VAL A 78 -4.65 9.56 -7.63
CA VAL A 78 -4.45 9.47 -9.08
C VAL A 78 -5.36 10.46 -9.82
N GLU A 79 -6.63 10.52 -9.45
CA GLU A 79 -7.60 11.42 -10.09
C GLU A 79 -7.27 12.89 -9.90
N SER A 80 -6.62 13.25 -8.79
CA SER A 80 -6.19 14.63 -8.57
C SER A 80 -5.06 15.04 -9.51
N GLY A 81 -4.42 14.08 -10.18
CA GLY A 81 -3.28 14.33 -11.06
C GLY A 81 -1.96 14.57 -10.35
N ALA A 82 -1.94 14.47 -9.01
CA ALA A 82 -0.74 14.77 -8.22
C ALA A 82 0.46 13.92 -8.63
N VAL A 83 0.24 12.62 -8.90
CA VAL A 83 1.35 11.71 -9.26
C VAL A 83 1.93 12.01 -10.63
N ALA A 84 1.22 12.75 -11.49
CA ALA A 84 1.65 13.08 -12.84
C ALA A 84 2.27 14.48 -12.94
N ILE A 85 2.09 15.34 -11.95
CA ILE A 85 2.56 16.74 -12.00
C ILE A 85 4.08 16.85 -11.93
N GLY A 86 4.71 16.10 -11.03
CA GLY A 86 6.16 16.15 -10.86
C GLY A 86 6.59 15.22 -9.74
N PRO A 87 7.93 14.94 -9.61
CA PRO A 87 8.42 14.03 -8.58
C PRO A 87 8.03 14.44 -7.16
N ASP A 88 8.07 15.73 -6.86
CA ASP A 88 7.74 16.24 -5.53
C ASP A 88 6.29 15.94 -5.17
N MET A 89 5.36 16.22 -6.08
CA MET A 89 3.94 15.98 -5.85
C MET A 89 3.65 14.48 -5.81
N ALA A 90 4.33 13.69 -6.65
CA ALA A 90 4.18 12.24 -6.64
C ALA A 90 4.61 11.65 -5.29
N ILE A 91 5.75 12.07 -4.76
CA ILE A 91 6.25 11.58 -3.47
C ILE A 91 5.31 11.96 -2.34
N ARG A 92 4.80 13.20 -2.34
CA ARG A 92 3.82 13.65 -1.33
C ARG A 92 2.53 12.84 -1.39
N ALA A 93 2.03 12.57 -2.61
CA ALA A 93 0.82 11.77 -2.80
C ALA A 93 1.02 10.33 -2.32
N LEU A 94 2.16 9.72 -2.68
CA LEU A 94 2.48 8.37 -2.26
C LEU A 94 2.64 8.26 -0.74
N GLU A 95 3.28 9.25 -0.10
CA GLU A 95 3.40 9.27 1.36
C GLU A 95 2.02 9.36 2.03
N GLN A 96 1.13 10.15 1.47
CA GLN A 96 -0.24 10.24 1.96
C GLN A 96 -0.97 8.90 1.84
N GLY A 97 -0.76 8.19 0.74
CA GLY A 97 -1.30 6.84 0.55
C GLY A 97 -0.74 5.85 1.54
N GLU A 98 0.58 5.90 1.80
CA GLU A 98 1.22 5.04 2.81
C GLU A 98 0.66 5.31 4.21
N ASP A 99 0.44 6.58 4.56
CA ASP A 99 -0.22 6.96 5.81
C ASP A 99 -1.58 6.30 5.96
N HIS A 100 -2.37 6.32 4.89
CA HIS A 100 -3.70 5.73 4.86
C HIS A 100 -3.63 4.21 5.09
N VAL A 101 -2.75 3.53 4.37
CA VAL A 101 -2.59 2.07 4.49
C VAL A 101 -2.13 1.67 5.88
N LEU A 102 -1.17 2.41 6.44
CA LEU A 102 -0.67 2.13 7.79
C LEU A 102 -1.79 2.26 8.83
N ARG A 103 -2.63 3.28 8.72
CA ARG A 103 -3.79 3.46 9.61
C ARG A 103 -4.79 2.32 9.45
N ASP A 104 -5.04 1.90 8.20
CA ASP A 104 -5.95 0.77 7.92
C ASP A 104 -5.45 -0.52 8.57
N TYR A 105 -4.16 -0.82 8.43
CA TYR A 105 -3.59 -2.00 9.06
C TYR A 105 -3.72 -1.94 10.58
N ARG A 106 -3.35 -0.82 11.17
CA ARG A 106 -3.40 -0.66 12.64
C ARG A 106 -4.83 -0.79 13.19
N SER A 107 -5.81 -0.24 12.46
CA SER A 107 -7.22 -0.36 12.84
C SER A 107 -7.73 -1.80 12.65
N GLY A 108 -7.44 -2.41 11.50
CA GLY A 108 -7.99 -3.70 11.15
C GLY A 108 -7.38 -4.87 11.93
N ILE A 109 -6.11 -4.77 12.29
CA ILE A 109 -5.41 -5.80 13.05
C ILE A 109 -6.15 -6.14 14.37
N SER A 110 -6.74 -5.14 15.01
CA SER A 110 -7.45 -5.36 16.28
C SER A 110 -8.81 -6.04 16.10
N THR A 111 -9.30 -6.17 14.88
CA THR A 111 -10.65 -6.70 14.60
C THR A 111 -10.66 -8.15 14.14
N VAL A 112 -9.49 -8.76 13.94
CA VAL A 112 -9.39 -10.13 13.45
C VAL A 112 -8.98 -11.09 14.55
N GLU A 113 -9.12 -12.39 14.30
CA GLU A 113 -8.75 -13.44 15.28
C GLU A 113 -7.25 -13.36 15.61
N PRO A 114 -6.85 -13.80 16.83
CA PRO A 114 -5.46 -13.70 17.26
C PRO A 114 -4.44 -14.30 16.30
N GLU A 115 -4.75 -15.43 15.67
CA GLU A 115 -3.85 -16.07 14.70
C GLU A 115 -3.62 -15.22 13.47
N VAL A 116 -4.66 -14.57 12.97
CA VAL A 116 -4.58 -13.67 11.82
C VAL A 116 -3.86 -12.39 12.21
N ARG A 117 -4.12 -11.89 13.43
CA ARG A 117 -3.39 -10.74 13.96
C ARG A 117 -1.90 -10.99 13.98
N ASP A 118 -1.48 -12.14 14.54
CA ASP A 118 -0.06 -12.50 14.60
C ASP A 118 0.55 -12.56 13.21
N PHE A 119 -0.15 -13.16 12.26
CA PHE A 119 0.29 -13.21 10.86
C PHE A 119 0.51 -11.81 10.29
N LEU A 120 -0.45 -10.90 10.48
CA LEU A 120 -0.36 -9.53 9.97
C LEU A 120 0.78 -8.76 10.63
N GLU A 121 0.95 -8.91 11.95
CA GLU A 121 2.00 -8.21 12.69
C GLU A 121 3.40 -8.70 12.31
N GLN A 122 3.54 -9.97 11.94
CA GLN A 122 4.84 -10.56 11.60
C GLN A 122 5.19 -10.46 10.13
N LYS A 123 4.21 -10.55 9.24
CA LYS A 123 4.47 -10.67 7.80
C LYS A 123 4.13 -9.42 6.99
N ILE A 124 3.20 -8.61 7.45
CA ILE A 124 2.66 -7.49 6.67
C ILE A 124 3.05 -6.14 7.26
N LEU A 125 2.75 -5.92 8.54
CA LEU A 125 2.94 -4.62 9.17
C LEU A 125 4.38 -4.10 9.11
N PRO A 126 5.42 -4.91 9.34
CA PRO A 126 6.80 -4.41 9.23
C PRO A 126 7.14 -3.89 7.84
N GLU A 127 6.61 -4.51 6.80
CA GLU A 127 6.83 -4.06 5.42
C GLU A 127 6.09 -2.75 5.13
N GLU A 128 4.89 -2.60 5.68
CA GLU A 128 4.15 -1.33 5.54
C GLU A 128 4.88 -0.21 6.29
N GLU A 129 5.37 -0.48 7.49
CA GLU A 129 6.17 0.49 8.24
C GLU A 129 7.43 0.89 7.48
N TYR A 130 8.06 -0.05 6.80
CA TYR A 130 9.23 0.21 5.97
C TYR A 130 8.90 1.13 4.78
N THR A 131 7.85 0.82 4.02
CA THR A 131 7.49 1.67 2.87
C THR A 131 6.99 3.04 3.30
N HIS A 132 6.25 3.11 4.40
CA HIS A 132 5.82 4.40 4.96
C HIS A 132 7.02 5.26 5.33
N ARG A 133 7.99 4.69 6.04
CA ARG A 133 9.20 5.39 6.45
C ARG A 133 10.02 5.84 5.25
N THR A 134 10.12 5.00 4.22
CA THR A 134 10.85 5.34 3.00
C THR A 134 10.25 6.58 2.33
N LEU A 135 8.91 6.65 2.21
CA LEU A 135 8.25 7.80 1.63
C LEU A 135 8.36 9.04 2.52
N SER A 136 8.28 8.87 3.82
CA SER A 136 8.46 9.98 4.76
C SER A 136 9.87 10.57 4.65
N ASP A 137 10.88 9.72 4.53
CA ASP A 137 12.28 10.16 4.37
C ASP A 137 12.48 10.88 3.04
N LEU A 138 11.90 10.36 1.95
CA LEU A 138 11.96 11.02 0.64
C LEU A 138 11.30 12.41 0.70
N LYS A 139 10.14 12.50 1.34
CA LYS A 139 9.43 13.77 1.50
C LYS A 139 10.26 14.78 2.29
N GLN A 140 10.93 14.33 3.35
CA GLN A 140 11.80 15.19 4.15
C GLN A 140 13.00 15.69 3.35
N ARG A 141 13.60 14.84 2.52
CA ARG A 141 14.71 15.23 1.64
C ARG A 141 14.29 16.33 0.67
N LEU A 142 13.06 16.26 0.14
CA LEU A 142 12.52 17.31 -0.72
C LEU A 142 12.39 18.63 0.02
N ALA A 143 11.92 18.61 1.27
CA ALA A 143 11.75 19.80 2.07
C ALA A 143 13.08 20.47 2.44
N SER A 144 14.18 19.70 2.47
CA SER A 144 15.52 20.19 2.82
C SER A 144 16.32 20.65 1.61
N ALA A 145 15.85 20.40 0.41
CA ALA A 145 16.56 20.73 -0.85
C ALA A 145 16.43 22.20 -1.25
#